data_ddf4f2642cbfda1ff933b6353b3586df
#
_entry.id   ddf4f2642cbfda1ff933b6353b3586df
#
_cell.length_a   1.000
_cell.length_b   1.000
_cell.length_c   1.000
_cell.angle_alpha   90.00
_cell.angle_beta   90.00
_cell.angle_gamma   90.00
#
_symmetry.space_group_name_H-M   'P 1'
#
loop_
_entity.id
_entity.type
_entity.pdbx_description
1 polymer ?
#
loop_
_entity_poly.entity_id
_entity_poly.type
_entity_poly.pdbx_seq_one_letter_code
_entity_poly.pdbx_strand_id
1 'polypeptide(L)'
;MSFGHDRSRRQGRRPPFRAPKKRILIVCEGENTERQYLEGFAKYHRDTLVDVKVADEHGVPMTVVRDAKRLKKEAANAARREGDRNLKFDAVWCVFDRDDHPHVPEALTMAANNNMEVALSNPCFELWLLLHLKASPGMLHRHAALSMLKKLVADYDKSVNHTDYHAGYEQAVKRAKRLDELAKVANEPG
;
A
#
# COMPACT_ATOMS: atom_id res chain seq x y z
N MET A 1 -32.01 64.50 13.80
CA MET A 1 -32.19 63.39 12.83
C MET A 1 -30.89 62.56 12.82
N SER A 2 -30.92 61.40 13.45
CA SER A 2 -29.74 60.53 13.58
C SER A 2 -29.87 59.40 12.55
N PHE A 3 -28.91 59.35 11.61
CA PHE A 3 -28.85 58.29 10.62
C PHE A 3 -28.07 57.11 11.22
N GLY A 4 -28.81 56.05 11.58
CA GLY A 4 -28.24 54.76 11.98
C GLY A 4 -27.57 54.07 10.79
N HIS A 5 -26.24 53.88 10.85
CA HIS A 5 -25.50 53.02 9.91
C HIS A 5 -25.80 51.59 10.24
N ASP A 6 -26.65 50.97 9.41
CA ASP A 6 -26.84 49.49 9.36
C ASP A 6 -25.55 48.85 8.85
N ARG A 7 -24.75 48.28 9.77
CA ARG A 7 -23.58 47.47 9.41
C ARG A 7 -24.12 46.10 9.02
N SER A 8 -24.44 45.93 7.73
CA SER A 8 -24.71 44.60 7.18
C SER A 8 -23.60 43.63 7.57
N ARG A 9 -23.94 42.64 8.40
CA ARG A 9 -23.07 41.53 8.74
C ARG A 9 -22.59 40.89 7.43
N ARG A 10 -21.29 41.05 7.11
CA ARG A 10 -20.64 40.28 6.07
C ARG A 10 -20.85 38.81 6.40
N GLN A 11 -21.59 38.09 5.54
CA GLN A 11 -21.70 36.66 5.63
C GLN A 11 -20.29 36.05 5.59
N GLY A 12 -19.86 35.42 6.67
CA GLY A 12 -18.60 34.73 6.73
C GLY A 12 -18.52 33.75 5.57
N ARG A 13 -17.40 33.74 4.83
CA ARG A 13 -17.12 32.70 3.82
C ARG A 13 -17.35 31.35 4.47
N ARG A 14 -18.25 30.56 3.91
CA ARG A 14 -18.39 29.14 4.31
C ARG A 14 -17.01 28.51 4.15
N PRO A 15 -16.46 27.85 5.19
CA PRO A 15 -15.20 27.13 5.03
C PRO A 15 -15.37 26.13 3.88
N PRO A 16 -14.36 25.98 3.00
CA PRO A 16 -14.45 25.04 1.90
C PRO A 16 -14.62 23.64 2.48
N PHE A 17 -15.80 23.05 2.31
CA PHE A 17 -16.12 21.70 2.75
C PHE A 17 -15.48 20.72 1.75
N ARG A 18 -14.20 20.43 1.92
CA ARG A 18 -13.58 19.28 1.31
C ARG A 18 -13.61 18.16 2.34
N ALA A 19 -14.24 17.03 1.99
CA ALA A 19 -14.12 15.83 2.79
C ALA A 19 -12.64 15.50 2.99
N PRO A 20 -12.20 15.16 4.20
CA PRO A 20 -10.81 14.78 4.44
C PRO A 20 -10.47 13.55 3.62
N LYS A 21 -9.27 13.50 3.04
CA LYS A 21 -8.78 12.33 2.31
C LYS A 21 -8.59 11.17 3.29
N LYS A 22 -8.95 9.95 2.86
CA LYS A 22 -8.56 8.74 3.59
C LYS A 22 -7.05 8.61 3.59
N ARG A 23 -6.46 8.37 4.74
CA ARG A 23 -5.02 8.22 4.91
C ARG A 23 -4.65 6.75 5.05
N ILE A 24 -3.82 6.27 4.15
CA ILE A 24 -3.32 4.90 4.14
C ILE A 24 -1.81 4.92 4.41
N LEU A 25 -1.38 4.14 5.39
CA LEU A 25 0.04 3.86 5.62
C LEU A 25 0.38 2.52 4.99
N ILE A 26 1.49 2.46 4.28
CA ILE A 26 2.08 1.24 3.75
C ILE A 26 3.50 1.11 4.29
N VAL A 27 3.82 -0.06 4.84
CA VAL A 27 5.18 -0.43 5.26
C VAL A 27 5.56 -1.68 4.50
N CYS A 28 6.69 -1.66 3.79
CA CYS A 28 7.14 -2.76 2.94
C CYS A 28 8.46 -3.36 3.41
N GLU A 29 8.68 -4.62 3.02
CA GLU A 29 9.90 -5.36 3.33
C GLU A 29 11.09 -4.81 2.55
N GLY A 30 10.91 -4.59 1.24
CA GLY A 30 11.96 -4.17 0.34
C GLY A 30 12.21 -2.67 0.36
N GLU A 31 13.49 -2.33 0.34
CA GLU A 31 13.96 -0.94 0.28
C GLU A 31 13.73 -0.31 -1.11
N ASN A 32 13.74 -1.11 -2.16
CA ASN A 32 13.75 -0.62 -3.55
C ASN A 32 12.47 -0.96 -4.32
N THR A 33 12.30 -2.18 -4.75
CA THR A 33 11.28 -2.58 -5.75
C THR A 33 9.86 -2.25 -5.30
N GLU A 34 9.45 -2.75 -4.15
CA GLU A 34 8.12 -2.53 -3.58
C GLU A 34 7.88 -1.06 -3.29
N ARG A 35 8.86 -0.44 -2.64
CA ARG A 35 8.78 0.95 -2.23
C ARG A 35 8.62 1.87 -3.44
N GLN A 36 9.49 1.76 -4.45
CA GLN A 36 9.45 2.61 -5.64
C GLN A 36 8.14 2.43 -6.41
N TYR A 37 7.66 1.19 -6.55
CA TYR A 37 6.36 0.92 -7.17
C TYR A 37 5.23 1.60 -6.41
N LEU A 38 5.16 1.43 -5.09
CA LEU A 38 4.10 1.95 -4.24
C LEU A 38 4.13 3.48 -4.13
N GLU A 39 5.31 4.09 -4.06
CA GLU A 39 5.48 5.54 -4.11
C GLU A 39 5.03 6.11 -5.47
N GLY A 40 5.43 5.45 -6.56
CA GLY A 40 4.99 5.81 -7.91
C GLY A 40 3.48 5.69 -8.08
N PHE A 41 2.87 4.62 -7.55
CA PHE A 41 1.42 4.43 -7.50
C PHE A 41 0.73 5.54 -6.71
N ALA A 42 1.22 5.85 -5.52
CA ALA A 42 0.69 6.92 -4.67
C ALA A 42 0.76 8.30 -5.36
N LYS A 43 1.89 8.58 -6.01
CA LYS A 43 2.09 9.82 -6.77
C LYS A 43 1.16 9.92 -7.97
N TYR A 44 0.95 8.82 -8.68
CA TYR A 44 0.03 8.77 -9.83
C TYR A 44 -1.43 9.03 -9.41
N HIS A 45 -1.84 8.49 -8.28
CA HIS A 45 -3.20 8.62 -7.75
C HIS A 45 -3.39 9.76 -6.73
N ARG A 46 -2.43 10.69 -6.59
CA ARG A 46 -2.44 11.77 -5.58
C ARG A 46 -3.68 12.67 -5.60
N ASP A 47 -4.34 12.78 -6.75
CA ASP A 47 -5.53 13.62 -6.92
C ASP A 47 -6.83 12.93 -6.48
N THR A 48 -6.76 11.66 -6.07
CA THR A 48 -7.89 10.93 -5.53
C THR A 48 -8.22 11.38 -4.09
N LEU A 49 -9.35 10.88 -3.55
CA LEU A 49 -9.73 11.12 -2.15
C LEU A 49 -8.93 10.27 -1.14
N VAL A 50 -7.78 9.77 -1.55
CA VAL A 50 -6.89 8.91 -0.76
C VAL A 50 -5.50 9.52 -0.70
N ASP A 51 -4.93 9.57 0.50
CA ASP A 51 -3.55 9.94 0.77
C ASP A 51 -2.78 8.68 1.18
N VAL A 52 -1.81 8.27 0.36
CA VAL A 52 -0.99 7.08 0.60
C VAL A 52 0.40 7.51 1.04
N LYS A 53 0.79 7.07 2.23
CA LYS A 53 2.15 7.23 2.76
C LYS A 53 2.86 5.88 2.71
N VAL A 54 3.93 5.78 1.94
CA VAL A 54 4.89 4.67 2.04
C VAL A 54 5.91 5.05 3.10
N ALA A 55 6.14 4.16 4.06
CA ALA A 55 7.08 4.40 5.15
C ALA A 55 8.53 4.21 4.69
N ASP A 56 9.44 4.89 5.35
CA ASP A 56 10.89 4.73 5.11
C ASP A 56 11.44 3.46 5.74
N GLU A 57 10.75 2.95 6.75
CA GLU A 57 11.10 1.71 7.44
C GLU A 57 10.90 0.50 6.53
N HIS A 58 11.84 -0.42 6.57
CA HIS A 58 11.86 -1.68 5.83
C HIS A 58 12.51 -2.79 6.65
N GLY A 59 12.45 -4.03 6.19
CA GLY A 59 13.09 -5.17 6.86
C GLY A 59 12.21 -6.41 6.84
N VAL A 60 12.64 -7.46 7.53
CA VAL A 60 11.93 -8.75 7.58
C VAL A 60 10.48 -8.63 8.06
N PRO A 61 9.58 -9.57 7.73
CA PRO A 61 8.13 -9.47 7.99
C PRO A 61 7.76 -9.01 9.40
N MET A 62 8.43 -9.56 10.42
CA MET A 62 8.20 -9.17 11.81
C MET A 62 8.57 -7.71 12.11
N THR A 63 9.64 -7.21 11.48
CA THR A 63 10.06 -5.80 11.59
C THR A 63 9.05 -4.89 10.94
N VAL A 64 8.62 -5.21 9.71
CA VAL A 64 7.57 -4.47 8.97
C VAL A 64 6.33 -4.29 9.82
N VAL A 65 5.82 -5.38 10.43
CA VAL A 65 4.60 -5.34 11.26
C VAL A 65 4.81 -4.54 12.55
N ARG A 66 5.98 -4.65 13.20
CA ARG A 66 6.31 -3.85 14.41
C ARG A 66 6.37 -2.36 14.10
N ASP A 67 7.00 -1.98 12.99
CA ASP A 67 7.11 -0.59 12.55
C ASP A 67 5.76 -0.02 12.13
N ALA A 68 4.97 -0.78 11.39
CA ALA A 68 3.60 -0.42 11.06
C ALA A 68 2.76 -0.14 12.31
N LYS A 69 2.85 -1.01 13.33
CA LYS A 69 2.18 -0.83 14.63
C LYS A 69 2.65 0.43 15.34
N ARG A 70 3.97 0.67 15.38
CA ARG A 70 4.58 1.86 15.99
C ARG A 70 4.05 3.13 15.32
N LEU A 71 4.17 3.23 13.98
CA LEU A 71 3.72 4.38 13.19
C LEU A 71 2.23 4.65 13.33
N LYS A 72 1.39 3.59 13.33
CA LYS A 72 -0.04 3.68 13.60
C LYS A 72 -0.33 4.31 14.96
N LYS A 73 0.39 3.86 16.00
CA LYS A 73 0.25 4.38 17.37
C LYS A 73 0.72 5.83 17.48
N GLU A 74 1.84 6.18 16.86
CA GLU A 74 2.36 7.55 16.83
C GLU A 74 1.37 8.51 16.19
N ALA A 75 0.81 8.16 15.02
CA ALA A 75 -0.23 8.94 14.36
C ALA A 75 -1.49 9.11 15.23
N ALA A 76 -1.92 8.05 15.93
CA ALA A 76 -3.05 8.12 16.84
C ALA A 76 -2.79 9.02 18.06
N ASN A 77 -1.55 9.02 18.57
CA ASN A 77 -1.15 9.89 19.67
C ASN A 77 -1.05 11.36 19.22
N ALA A 78 -0.50 11.62 18.03
CA ALA A 78 -0.46 12.96 17.44
C ALA A 78 -1.89 13.51 17.26
N ALA A 79 -2.80 12.71 16.73
CA ALA A 79 -4.20 13.07 16.56
C ALA A 79 -4.89 13.47 17.88
N ARG A 80 -4.59 12.75 18.97
CA ARG A 80 -5.13 13.09 20.30
C ARG A 80 -4.54 14.39 20.83
N ARG A 81 -3.21 14.56 20.72
CA ARG A 81 -2.50 15.74 21.19
C ARG A 81 -2.94 17.01 20.48
N GLU A 82 -3.17 16.93 19.19
CA GLU A 82 -3.52 18.08 18.34
C GLU A 82 -5.04 18.27 18.18
N GLY A 83 -5.85 17.33 18.67
CA GLY A 83 -7.31 17.36 18.52
C GLY A 83 -7.79 17.16 17.08
N ASP A 84 -6.88 16.69 16.18
CA ASP A 84 -7.17 16.48 14.76
C ASP A 84 -7.22 14.99 14.40
N ARG A 85 -8.44 14.49 14.14
CA ARG A 85 -8.66 13.09 13.74
C ARG A 85 -8.04 12.74 12.39
N ASN A 86 -7.82 13.74 11.53
CA ASN A 86 -7.26 13.51 10.20
C ASN A 86 -5.76 13.13 10.24
N LEU A 87 -5.11 13.23 11.38
CA LEU A 87 -3.75 12.75 11.58
C LEU A 87 -3.64 11.23 11.74
N LYS A 88 -4.75 10.53 11.98
CA LYS A 88 -4.77 9.05 12.04
C LYS A 88 -4.70 8.46 10.63
N PHE A 89 -4.21 7.23 10.57
CA PHE A 89 -4.37 6.40 9.38
C PHE A 89 -5.72 5.66 9.45
N ASP A 90 -6.46 5.67 8.35
CA ASP A 90 -7.72 4.93 8.20
C ASP A 90 -7.45 3.45 7.90
N ALA A 91 -6.35 3.15 7.21
CA ALA A 91 -5.87 1.80 6.97
C ALA A 91 -4.33 1.74 7.08
N VAL A 92 -3.83 0.58 7.48
CA VAL A 92 -2.39 0.30 7.56
C VAL A 92 -2.14 -1.03 6.89
N TRP A 93 -1.23 -1.03 5.92
CA TRP A 93 -0.84 -2.20 5.14
C TRP A 93 0.60 -2.57 5.40
N CYS A 94 0.84 -3.86 5.60
CA CYS A 94 2.16 -4.47 5.66
C CYS A 94 2.36 -5.26 4.37
N VAL A 95 3.41 -4.97 3.62
CA VAL A 95 3.72 -5.60 2.34
C VAL A 95 5.02 -6.36 2.49
N PHE A 96 5.00 -7.68 2.30
CA PHE A 96 6.19 -8.52 2.38
C PHE A 96 6.03 -9.80 1.57
N ASP A 97 7.15 -10.44 1.29
CA ASP A 97 7.21 -11.65 0.50
C ASP A 97 6.97 -12.89 1.38
N ARG A 98 6.42 -13.94 0.76
CA ARG A 98 6.37 -15.28 1.35
C ARG A 98 7.71 -15.98 1.12
N ASP A 99 8.76 -15.43 1.71
CA ASP A 99 10.06 -16.11 1.74
C ASP A 99 10.08 -17.18 2.83
N ASP A 100 11.16 -17.96 2.87
CA ASP A 100 11.43 -18.96 3.91
C ASP A 100 11.72 -18.33 5.29
N HIS A 101 11.11 -17.18 5.58
CA HIS A 101 11.21 -16.54 6.88
C HIS A 101 10.36 -17.32 7.90
N PRO A 102 10.98 -17.85 8.94
CA PRO A 102 10.29 -18.74 9.91
C PRO A 102 9.18 -18.00 10.69
N HIS A 103 9.18 -16.67 10.74
CA HIS A 103 8.27 -15.85 11.54
C HIS A 103 7.14 -15.19 10.75
N VAL A 104 6.85 -15.63 9.52
CA VAL A 104 5.71 -15.14 8.75
C VAL A 104 4.37 -15.40 9.47
N PRO A 105 4.10 -16.59 10.02
CA PRO A 105 2.85 -16.86 10.76
C PRO A 105 2.64 -15.91 11.96
N GLU A 106 3.70 -15.63 12.72
CA GLU A 106 3.66 -14.71 13.85
C GLU A 106 3.44 -13.26 13.38
N ALA A 107 4.05 -12.85 12.27
CA ALA A 107 3.84 -11.54 11.66
C ALA A 107 2.38 -11.37 11.21
N LEU A 108 1.79 -12.37 10.54
CA LEU A 108 0.38 -12.36 10.16
C LEU A 108 -0.55 -12.25 11.37
N THR A 109 -0.28 -13.04 12.42
CA THR A 109 -1.04 -13.00 13.67
C THR A 109 -0.95 -11.62 14.34
N MET A 110 0.26 -11.05 14.38
CA MET A 110 0.46 -9.71 14.95
C MET A 110 -0.26 -8.63 14.14
N ALA A 111 -0.23 -8.67 12.82
CA ALA A 111 -0.93 -7.74 11.95
C ALA A 111 -2.45 -7.80 12.21
N ALA A 112 -3.03 -9.00 12.20
CA ALA A 112 -4.46 -9.22 12.45
C ALA A 112 -4.88 -8.69 13.83
N ASN A 113 -4.13 -9.02 14.90
CA ASN A 113 -4.40 -8.57 16.27
C ASN A 113 -4.31 -7.03 16.45
N ASN A 114 -3.71 -6.32 15.50
CA ASN A 114 -3.60 -4.87 15.53
C ASN A 114 -4.42 -4.18 14.43
N ASN A 115 -5.36 -4.89 13.80
CA ASN A 115 -6.20 -4.38 12.71
C ASN A 115 -5.34 -3.73 11.62
N MET A 116 -4.39 -4.48 11.10
CA MET A 116 -3.55 -4.10 9.98
C MET A 116 -3.73 -5.13 8.87
N GLU A 117 -3.81 -4.66 7.65
CA GLU A 117 -3.92 -5.48 6.46
C GLU A 117 -2.54 -6.00 6.03
N VAL A 118 -2.52 -7.13 5.37
CA VAL A 118 -1.29 -7.71 4.82
C VAL A 118 -1.45 -7.98 3.34
N ALA A 119 -0.49 -7.51 2.56
CA ALA A 119 -0.29 -7.91 1.17
C ALA A 119 0.92 -8.84 1.11
N LEU A 120 0.65 -10.14 0.96
CA LEU A 120 1.66 -11.18 0.92
C LEU A 120 1.93 -11.57 -0.54
N SER A 121 3.16 -11.36 -1.01
CA SER A 121 3.58 -11.81 -2.33
C SER A 121 4.09 -13.25 -2.25
N ASN A 122 3.67 -14.09 -3.19
CA ASN A 122 4.11 -15.48 -3.27
C ASN A 122 4.51 -15.82 -4.73
N PRO A 123 5.77 -16.04 -5.05
CA PRO A 123 6.92 -16.11 -4.14
C PRO A 123 7.51 -14.75 -3.75
N CYS A 124 7.35 -13.70 -4.55
CA CYS A 124 7.98 -12.39 -4.34
C CYS A 124 7.23 -11.30 -5.12
N PHE A 125 7.54 -10.03 -4.82
CA PHE A 125 6.89 -8.87 -5.42
C PHE A 125 7.08 -8.78 -6.95
N GLU A 126 8.14 -9.34 -7.50
CA GLU A 126 8.33 -9.43 -8.95
C GLU A 126 7.19 -10.18 -9.65
N LEU A 127 6.48 -11.08 -8.96
CA LEU A 127 5.26 -11.68 -9.50
C LEU A 127 4.20 -10.61 -9.80
N TRP A 128 4.01 -9.66 -8.87
CA TRP A 128 3.08 -8.56 -9.09
C TRP A 128 3.45 -7.75 -10.34
N LEU A 129 4.73 -7.43 -10.51
CA LEU A 129 5.22 -6.72 -11.71
C LEU A 129 4.99 -7.54 -12.99
N LEU A 130 5.24 -8.84 -12.95
CA LEU A 130 4.96 -9.74 -14.09
C LEU A 130 3.48 -9.76 -14.47
N LEU A 131 2.58 -9.71 -13.50
CA LEU A 131 1.14 -9.70 -13.76
C LEU A 131 0.66 -8.47 -14.52
N HIS A 132 1.41 -7.38 -14.52
CA HIS A 132 1.13 -6.24 -15.41
C HIS A 132 1.43 -6.54 -16.88
N LEU A 133 2.48 -7.31 -17.11
CA LEU A 133 3.06 -7.51 -18.44
C LEU A 133 2.58 -8.81 -19.10
N LYS A 134 2.27 -9.84 -18.31
CA LYS A 134 2.00 -11.19 -18.82
C LYS A 134 0.81 -11.83 -18.12
N ALA A 135 0.01 -12.56 -18.89
CA ALA A 135 -1.01 -13.45 -18.35
C ALA A 135 -0.35 -14.68 -17.74
N SER A 136 -0.76 -15.02 -16.53
CA SER A 136 -0.36 -16.20 -15.75
C SER A 136 1.08 -16.70 -16.01
N PRO A 137 2.03 -16.34 -15.17
CA PRO A 137 3.39 -16.84 -15.30
C PRO A 137 3.56 -18.31 -14.88
N GLY A 138 2.48 -18.97 -14.40
CA GLY A 138 2.52 -20.31 -13.79
C GLY A 138 3.05 -20.28 -12.36
N MET A 139 3.26 -21.47 -11.79
CA MET A 139 3.97 -21.60 -10.50
C MET A 139 5.45 -21.26 -10.73
N LEU A 140 5.91 -20.23 -10.03
CA LEU A 140 7.28 -19.74 -10.14
C LEU A 140 7.97 -19.76 -8.78
N HIS A 141 9.24 -20.16 -8.80
CA HIS A 141 10.15 -19.82 -7.72
C HIS A 141 10.67 -18.41 -7.90
N ARG A 142 11.10 -17.74 -6.82
CA ARG A 142 11.62 -16.37 -6.79
C ARG A 142 12.64 -16.09 -7.92
N HIS A 143 13.63 -16.96 -8.09
CA HIS A 143 14.64 -16.80 -9.15
C HIS A 143 14.05 -16.88 -10.57
N ALA A 144 13.02 -17.70 -10.76
CA ALA A 144 12.35 -17.80 -12.05
C ALA A 144 11.52 -16.55 -12.35
N ALA A 145 10.82 -15.99 -11.35
CA ALA A 145 10.09 -14.72 -11.47
C ALA A 145 11.03 -13.58 -11.87
N LEU A 146 12.14 -13.43 -11.15
CA LEU A 146 13.17 -12.43 -11.46
C LEU A 146 13.75 -12.61 -12.87
N SER A 147 14.10 -13.85 -13.25
CA SER A 147 14.65 -14.14 -14.60
C SER A 147 13.65 -13.85 -15.69
N MET A 148 12.37 -14.12 -15.47
CA MET A 148 11.30 -13.82 -16.42
C MET A 148 11.08 -12.32 -16.56
N LEU A 149 11.10 -11.57 -15.45
CA LEU A 149 10.96 -10.12 -15.45
C LEU A 149 12.11 -9.45 -16.23
N LYS A 150 13.35 -9.88 -15.99
CA LYS A 150 14.53 -9.41 -16.73
C LYS A 150 14.47 -9.63 -18.25
N LYS A 151 13.73 -10.65 -18.71
CA LYS A 151 13.51 -10.87 -20.14
C LYS A 151 12.45 -9.96 -20.74
N LEU A 152 11.53 -9.45 -19.93
CA LEU A 152 10.42 -8.59 -20.39
C LEU A 152 10.73 -7.10 -20.21
N VAL A 153 11.54 -6.77 -19.21
CA VAL A 153 11.96 -5.41 -18.91
C VAL A 153 13.46 -5.33 -19.07
N ALA A 154 13.91 -4.62 -20.10
CA ALA A 154 15.33 -4.42 -20.35
C ALA A 154 15.98 -3.73 -19.15
N ASP A 155 17.17 -4.18 -18.78
CA ASP A 155 17.99 -3.60 -17.71
C ASP A 155 17.32 -3.57 -16.32
N TYR A 156 16.36 -4.47 -16.05
CA TYR A 156 15.76 -4.59 -14.74
C TYR A 156 16.81 -4.96 -13.68
N ASP A 157 17.09 -4.02 -12.81
CA ASP A 157 18.08 -4.10 -11.69
C ASP A 157 17.45 -3.97 -10.31
N LYS A 158 16.14 -4.24 -10.19
CA LYS A 158 15.27 -3.96 -9.03
C LYS A 158 14.86 -2.49 -8.89
N SER A 159 15.22 -1.64 -9.82
CA SER A 159 14.66 -0.30 -9.94
C SER A 159 13.31 -0.36 -10.67
N VAL A 160 12.31 0.32 -10.14
CA VAL A 160 10.94 0.28 -10.67
C VAL A 160 10.42 1.69 -10.92
N ASN A 161 10.10 1.95 -12.18
CA ASN A 161 9.32 3.12 -12.52
C ASN A 161 7.85 2.69 -12.69
N HIS A 162 6.96 3.15 -11.82
CA HIS A 162 5.53 2.81 -11.85
C HIS A 162 4.87 3.08 -13.22
N THR A 163 5.32 4.09 -13.96
CA THR A 163 4.74 4.43 -15.27
C THR A 163 4.88 3.30 -16.28
N ASP A 164 5.87 2.44 -16.15
CA ASP A 164 6.11 1.32 -17.07
C ASP A 164 5.10 0.18 -16.85
N TYR A 165 4.47 0.15 -15.69
CA TYR A 165 3.50 -0.88 -15.28
C TYR A 165 2.06 -0.38 -15.28
N HIS A 166 1.85 0.94 -15.20
CA HIS A 166 0.53 1.54 -15.01
C HIS A 166 -0.52 1.05 -16.02
N ALA A 167 -0.19 0.98 -17.30
CA ALA A 167 -1.12 0.55 -18.34
C ALA A 167 -1.66 -0.88 -18.13
N GLY A 168 -0.90 -1.73 -17.43
CA GLY A 168 -1.26 -3.12 -17.13
C GLY A 168 -2.00 -3.31 -15.79
N TYR A 169 -2.22 -2.25 -15.01
CA TYR A 169 -2.71 -2.35 -13.62
C TYR A 169 -4.03 -3.14 -13.49
N GLU A 170 -5.05 -2.80 -14.26
CA GLU A 170 -6.34 -3.49 -14.18
C GLU A 170 -6.23 -4.97 -14.53
N GLN A 171 -5.37 -5.31 -15.49
CA GLN A 171 -5.12 -6.69 -15.86
C GLN A 171 -4.34 -7.42 -14.76
N ALA A 172 -3.37 -6.77 -14.15
CA ALA A 172 -2.63 -7.32 -13.00
C ALA A 172 -3.58 -7.67 -11.85
N VAL A 173 -4.51 -6.77 -11.52
CA VAL A 173 -5.52 -7.02 -10.46
C VAL A 173 -6.40 -8.23 -10.80
N LYS A 174 -6.88 -8.35 -12.04
CA LYS A 174 -7.70 -9.52 -12.46
C LYS A 174 -6.91 -10.82 -12.40
N ARG A 175 -5.65 -10.79 -12.84
CA ARG A 175 -4.76 -11.96 -12.83
C ARG A 175 -4.39 -12.38 -11.42
N ALA A 176 -4.10 -11.43 -10.52
CA ALA A 176 -3.82 -11.72 -9.11
C ALA A 176 -5.01 -12.39 -8.43
N LYS A 177 -6.23 -11.84 -8.58
CA LYS A 177 -7.45 -12.45 -8.04
C LYS A 177 -7.63 -13.89 -8.50
N ARG A 178 -7.38 -14.16 -9.79
CA ARG A 178 -7.48 -15.53 -10.33
C ARG A 178 -6.45 -16.47 -9.71
N LEU A 179 -5.22 -15.99 -9.46
CA LEU A 179 -4.20 -16.81 -8.78
C LEU A 179 -4.60 -17.10 -7.34
N ASP A 180 -5.17 -16.15 -6.62
CA ASP A 180 -5.68 -16.35 -5.26
C ASP A 180 -6.81 -17.37 -5.22
N GLU A 181 -7.73 -17.35 -6.18
CA GLU A 181 -8.80 -18.33 -6.30
C GLU A 181 -8.25 -19.75 -6.55
N LEU A 182 -7.30 -19.88 -7.49
CA LEU A 182 -6.65 -21.15 -7.77
C LEU A 182 -5.88 -21.70 -6.56
N ALA A 183 -5.20 -20.83 -5.81
CA ALA A 183 -4.47 -21.20 -4.61
C ALA A 183 -5.41 -21.69 -3.49
N LYS A 184 -6.59 -21.09 -3.36
CA LYS A 184 -7.60 -21.54 -2.39
C LYS A 184 -8.10 -22.94 -2.73
N VAL A 185 -8.48 -23.19 -3.99
CA VAL A 185 -8.94 -24.51 -4.46
C VAL A 185 -7.86 -25.58 -4.26
N ALA A 186 -6.59 -25.26 -4.51
CA ALA A 186 -5.48 -26.20 -4.33
C ALA A 186 -5.18 -26.55 -2.85
N ASN A 187 -5.61 -25.71 -1.91
CA ASN A 187 -5.39 -25.88 -0.47
C ASN A 187 -6.64 -26.41 0.28
N GLU A 188 -7.76 -26.63 -0.41
CA GLU A 188 -8.93 -27.29 0.18
C GLU A 188 -8.60 -28.77 0.39
N PRO A 189 -8.74 -29.31 1.62
CA PRO A 189 -8.61 -30.75 1.85
C PRO A 189 -9.76 -31.46 1.13
N GLY A 190 -9.44 -32.39 0.22
CA GLY A 190 -10.38 -33.26 -0.45
C GLY A 190 -11.00 -34.27 0.50
#